data_a8399a65712f66386514a577a63ffb82
#
_entry.id   a8399a65712f66386514a577a63ffb82
#
_cell.length_a   1.000
_cell.length_b   1.000
_cell.length_c   1.000
_cell.angle_alpha   90.00
_cell.angle_beta   90.00
_cell.angle_gamma   90.00
#
_symmetry.space_group_name_H-M   'P 1'
#
loop_
_entity.id
_entity.type
_entity.pdbx_description
1 polymer ?
#
loop_
_entity_poly.entity_id
_entity_poly.type
_entity_poly.pdbx_seq_one_letter_code
_entity_poly.pdbx_strand_id
1 'polypeptide(L)'
;MGLHGKSFIPLVMGFGCNVPAIMASRTIESRNSRMITMLVNPLMSCSARLPVYVLLVGAFFPNNASVILLSLYVTGILLAVIMARIFKRTLFKEEEVPFVMELPPYRMPTGKSILIHMWEKARQYLHKMGGVILVASIIIWFLGYFPRQTEKRDIYDKQIAEIELSETNPETKSETLTELQHLKKIEHQQNSYIGRIGQAVQPILAPLGFDWKMSVSLLTGMAAKEVVVSTLSVLYTGEANDSQALSERLKQDRNAEGQLVFTPLIALSLMLFVLIYFPCIATISAIVHEAGSWKWGIFVIVYTCALAWIVSFIVFQTGSLLINLFKG
;
A
#
# COMPACT_ATOMS: atom_id res chain seq x y z
N MET A 1 24.75 -11.09 0.56
CA MET A 1 23.87 -10.07 1.14
C MET A 1 24.53 -9.32 2.31
N GLY A 2 25.47 -9.88 3.05
CA GLY A 2 26.09 -9.26 4.23
C GLY A 2 25.18 -9.17 5.46
N LEU A 3 24.08 -9.91 5.45
CA LEU A 3 23.19 -10.11 6.59
C LEU A 3 23.51 -11.44 7.28
N HIS A 4 23.27 -11.51 8.57
CA HIS A 4 23.41 -12.76 9.34
C HIS A 4 22.41 -13.79 8.85
N GLY A 5 22.79 -15.09 8.82
CA GLY A 5 21.89 -16.17 8.34
C GLY A 5 20.51 -16.21 9.04
N LYS A 6 20.44 -15.83 10.32
CA LYS A 6 19.18 -15.72 11.07
C LYS A 6 18.23 -14.63 10.52
N SER A 7 18.69 -13.68 9.71
CA SER A 7 17.84 -12.66 9.06
C SER A 7 16.93 -13.23 7.98
N PHE A 8 17.23 -14.42 7.48
CA PHE A 8 16.43 -15.08 6.44
C PHE A 8 14.99 -15.35 6.90
N ILE A 9 14.80 -15.85 8.12
CA ILE A 9 13.49 -16.17 8.66
C ILE A 9 12.57 -14.92 8.75
N PRO A 10 12.98 -13.80 9.38
CA PRO A 10 12.20 -12.56 9.35
C PRO A 10 11.87 -12.07 7.95
N LEU A 11 12.81 -12.16 7.00
CA LEU A 11 12.56 -11.71 5.63
C LEU A 11 11.52 -12.57 4.91
N VAL A 12 11.56 -13.89 5.07
CA VAL A 12 10.53 -14.79 4.53
C VAL A 12 9.17 -14.53 5.17
N MET A 13 9.11 -14.33 6.49
CA MET A 13 7.87 -13.95 7.18
C MET A 13 7.28 -12.62 6.65
N GLY A 14 8.12 -11.72 6.14
CA GLY A 14 7.72 -10.45 5.53
C GLY A 14 6.77 -10.61 4.34
N PHE A 15 6.82 -11.71 3.61
CA PHE A 15 5.84 -12.01 2.54
C PHE A 15 4.43 -12.24 3.06
N GLY A 16 4.27 -12.72 4.29
CA GLY A 16 2.97 -12.81 4.93
C GLY A 16 2.56 -11.46 5.53
N CYS A 17 3.26 -11.03 6.57
CA CYS A 17 3.03 -9.76 7.24
C CYS A 17 4.33 -9.19 7.82
N ASN A 18 4.58 -7.90 7.57
CA ASN A 18 5.80 -7.23 8.03
C ASN A 18 5.86 -7.08 9.56
N VAL A 19 4.72 -6.99 10.25
CA VAL A 19 4.69 -6.79 11.71
C VAL A 19 5.28 -7.98 12.48
N PRO A 20 4.78 -9.23 12.32
CA PRO A 20 5.39 -10.38 12.96
C PRO A 20 6.82 -10.63 12.48
N ALA A 21 7.14 -10.28 11.22
CA ALA A 21 8.49 -10.37 10.68
C ALA A 21 9.48 -9.46 11.44
N ILE A 22 9.08 -8.21 11.72
CA ILE A 22 9.87 -7.27 12.53
C ILE A 22 10.02 -7.78 13.96
N MET A 23 8.95 -8.30 14.57
CA MET A 23 9.02 -8.89 15.91
C MET A 23 9.93 -10.13 15.95
N ALA A 24 9.96 -10.94 14.89
CA ALA A 24 10.86 -12.09 14.76
C ALA A 24 12.34 -11.69 14.67
N SER A 25 12.66 -10.46 14.24
CA SER A 25 14.04 -9.98 14.20
C SER A 25 14.74 -9.94 15.56
N ARG A 26 13.98 -10.04 16.66
CA ARG A 26 14.52 -10.18 18.04
C ARG A 26 15.44 -11.39 18.21
N THR A 27 15.27 -12.42 17.37
CA THR A 27 16.14 -13.61 17.38
C THR A 27 17.55 -13.36 16.85
N ILE A 28 17.77 -12.19 16.26
CA ILE A 28 19.07 -11.76 15.72
C ILE A 28 19.85 -11.09 16.84
N GLU A 29 20.99 -11.64 17.20
CA GLU A 29 21.82 -11.20 18.31
C GLU A 29 22.55 -9.90 18.03
N SER A 30 23.13 -9.77 16.81
CA SER A 30 23.79 -8.53 16.38
C SER A 30 22.76 -7.41 16.22
N ARG A 31 22.94 -6.32 16.99
CA ARG A 31 22.07 -5.14 16.93
C ARG A 31 22.03 -4.54 15.52
N ASN A 32 23.18 -4.47 14.85
CA ASN A 32 23.29 -3.89 13.52
C ASN A 32 22.56 -4.74 12.48
N SER A 33 22.79 -6.06 12.48
CA SER A 33 22.07 -6.98 11.58
C SER A 33 20.56 -6.99 11.84
N ARG A 34 20.14 -6.89 13.11
CA ARG A 34 18.72 -6.76 13.49
C ARG A 34 18.12 -5.49 12.94
N MET A 35 18.79 -4.34 13.11
CA MET A 35 18.33 -3.05 12.58
C MET A 35 18.22 -3.06 11.06
N ILE A 36 19.25 -3.54 10.35
CA ILE A 36 19.19 -3.65 8.89
C ILE A 36 18.02 -4.52 8.45
N THR A 37 17.81 -5.67 9.10
CA THR A 37 16.70 -6.59 8.79
C THR A 37 15.34 -5.91 8.98
N MET A 38 15.15 -5.16 10.08
CA MET A 38 13.91 -4.42 10.32
C MET A 38 13.68 -3.31 9.30
N LEU A 39 14.73 -2.58 8.90
CA LEU A 39 14.63 -1.49 7.94
C LEU A 39 14.32 -1.97 6.53
N VAL A 40 14.83 -3.14 6.14
CA VAL A 40 14.68 -3.69 4.78
C VAL A 40 13.39 -4.50 4.63
N ASN A 41 12.86 -5.03 5.73
CA ASN A 41 11.67 -5.88 5.72
C ASN A 41 10.43 -5.24 5.03
N PRO A 42 10.15 -3.94 5.15
CA PRO A 42 9.05 -3.30 4.44
C PRO A 42 9.10 -3.39 2.90
N LEU A 43 10.26 -3.68 2.32
CA LEU A 43 10.42 -3.90 0.87
C LEU A 43 9.94 -5.28 0.43
N MET A 44 9.78 -6.24 1.37
CA MET A 44 9.15 -7.52 1.08
C MET A 44 7.65 -7.32 0.83
N SER A 45 7.16 -7.91 -0.27
CA SER A 45 5.75 -7.79 -0.66
C SER A 45 4.86 -8.60 0.27
N CYS A 46 4.19 -7.94 1.22
CA CYS A 46 3.24 -8.61 2.12
C CYS A 46 1.93 -8.96 1.42
N SER A 47 1.17 -9.92 2.00
CA SER A 47 -0.11 -10.39 1.46
C SER A 47 -1.16 -9.28 1.30
N ALA A 48 -1.11 -8.23 2.10
CA ALA A 48 -2.02 -7.08 2.04
C ALA A 48 -1.90 -6.25 0.74
N ARG A 49 -0.80 -6.39 0.00
CA ARG A 49 -0.61 -5.75 -1.32
C ARG A 49 -1.18 -6.57 -2.47
N LEU A 50 -1.39 -7.87 -2.25
CA LEU A 50 -1.84 -8.78 -3.29
C LEU A 50 -3.16 -8.36 -3.97
N PRO A 51 -4.19 -7.89 -3.26
CA PRO A 51 -5.43 -7.43 -3.91
C PRO A 51 -5.21 -6.33 -4.95
N VAL A 52 -4.31 -5.37 -4.67
CA VAL A 52 -3.97 -4.30 -5.63
C VAL A 52 -3.30 -4.88 -6.87
N TYR A 53 -2.39 -5.82 -6.70
CA TYR A 53 -1.70 -6.47 -7.82
C TYR A 53 -2.65 -7.29 -8.67
N VAL A 54 -3.49 -8.11 -8.04
CA VAL A 54 -4.46 -8.96 -8.75
C VAL A 54 -5.44 -8.10 -9.56
N LEU A 55 -5.93 -7.01 -8.98
CA LEU A 55 -6.81 -6.06 -9.67
C LEU A 55 -6.14 -5.46 -10.91
N LEU A 56 -4.96 -4.84 -10.73
CA LEU A 56 -4.31 -4.11 -11.82
C LEU A 56 -3.73 -5.05 -12.89
N VAL A 57 -3.17 -6.18 -12.47
CA VAL A 57 -2.67 -7.19 -13.41
C VAL A 57 -3.82 -7.83 -14.19
N GLY A 58 -4.92 -8.17 -13.53
CA GLY A 58 -6.12 -8.71 -14.18
C GLY A 58 -6.76 -7.70 -15.16
N ALA A 59 -6.74 -6.40 -14.81
CA ALA A 59 -7.26 -5.36 -15.68
C ALA A 59 -6.39 -5.11 -16.92
N PHE A 60 -5.07 -4.96 -16.78
CA PHE A 60 -4.20 -4.46 -17.83
C PHE A 60 -3.28 -5.51 -18.45
N PHE A 61 -3.05 -6.64 -17.80
CA PHE A 61 -2.08 -7.67 -18.23
C PHE A 61 -2.62 -9.10 -18.14
N PRO A 62 -3.82 -9.41 -18.66
CA PRO A 62 -4.44 -10.73 -18.48
C PRO A 62 -3.59 -11.87 -19.04
N ASN A 63 -2.91 -11.65 -20.17
CA ASN A 63 -2.10 -12.68 -20.84
C ASN A 63 -0.77 -12.99 -20.14
N ASN A 64 -0.21 -12.02 -19.38
CA ASN A 64 1.11 -12.11 -18.76
C ASN A 64 1.05 -11.92 -17.23
N ALA A 65 -0.08 -12.22 -16.62
CA ALA A 65 -0.35 -11.98 -15.21
C ALA A 65 0.70 -12.59 -14.28
N SER A 66 1.05 -13.85 -14.50
CA SER A 66 2.02 -14.59 -13.68
C SER A 66 3.43 -13.99 -13.76
N VAL A 67 3.84 -13.59 -14.97
CA VAL A 67 5.19 -13.02 -15.19
C VAL A 67 5.31 -11.66 -14.48
N ILE A 68 4.28 -10.82 -14.58
CA ILE A 68 4.29 -9.49 -13.94
C ILE A 68 4.25 -9.62 -12.42
N LEU A 69 3.40 -10.49 -11.88
CA LEU A 69 3.39 -10.76 -10.43
C LEU A 69 4.76 -11.25 -9.96
N LEU A 70 5.35 -12.23 -10.64
CA LEU A 70 6.70 -12.74 -10.31
C LEU A 70 7.73 -11.60 -10.37
N SER A 71 7.70 -10.76 -11.40
CA SER A 71 8.63 -9.65 -11.56
C SER A 71 8.54 -8.64 -10.41
N LEU A 72 7.33 -8.35 -9.91
CA LEU A 72 7.12 -7.47 -8.75
C LEU A 72 7.75 -8.06 -7.48
N TYR A 73 7.56 -9.37 -7.22
CA TYR A 73 8.18 -10.02 -6.07
C TYR A 73 9.70 -10.04 -6.17
N VAL A 74 10.25 -10.37 -7.35
CA VAL A 74 11.70 -10.34 -7.61
C VAL A 74 12.26 -8.93 -7.44
N THR A 75 11.56 -7.91 -7.94
CA THR A 75 11.96 -6.50 -7.77
C THR A 75 12.02 -6.11 -6.29
N GLY A 76 11.02 -6.50 -5.49
CA GLY A 76 11.04 -6.28 -4.04
C GLY A 76 12.25 -6.90 -3.36
N ILE A 77 12.55 -8.17 -3.68
CA ILE A 77 13.72 -8.87 -3.14
C ILE A 77 15.03 -8.19 -3.55
N LEU A 78 15.16 -7.81 -4.83
CA LEU A 78 16.35 -7.12 -5.32
C LEU A 78 16.58 -5.79 -4.63
N LEU A 79 15.53 -4.98 -4.49
CA LEU A 79 15.59 -3.71 -3.76
C LEU A 79 15.96 -3.93 -2.29
N ALA A 80 15.41 -4.95 -1.64
CA ALA A 80 15.74 -5.30 -0.27
C ALA A 80 17.23 -5.66 -0.12
N VAL A 81 17.80 -6.43 -1.06
CA VAL A 81 19.23 -6.78 -1.09
C VAL A 81 20.10 -5.54 -1.31
N ILE A 82 19.74 -4.68 -2.25
CA ILE A 82 20.47 -3.44 -2.55
C ILE A 82 20.48 -2.53 -1.33
N MET A 83 19.30 -2.29 -0.73
CA MET A 83 19.17 -1.42 0.45
C MET A 83 19.88 -2.00 1.67
N ALA A 84 19.84 -3.32 1.89
CA ALA A 84 20.60 -3.97 2.95
C ALA A 84 22.12 -3.71 2.79
N ARG A 85 22.61 -3.79 1.57
CA ARG A 85 24.03 -3.54 1.25
C ARG A 85 24.43 -2.08 1.45
N ILE A 86 23.54 -1.16 1.06
CA ILE A 86 23.73 0.29 1.28
C ILE A 86 23.75 0.58 2.79
N PHE A 87 22.77 0.10 3.54
CA PHE A 87 22.69 0.35 4.99
C PHE A 87 23.89 -0.24 5.75
N LYS A 88 24.35 -1.44 5.36
CA LYS A 88 25.58 -2.03 5.95
C LYS A 88 26.81 -1.15 5.71
N ARG A 89 26.93 -0.54 4.52
CA ARG A 89 28.09 0.29 4.19
C ARG A 89 28.04 1.70 4.79
N THR A 90 26.84 2.27 4.93
CA THR A 90 26.67 3.69 5.29
C THR A 90 26.30 3.88 6.76
N LEU A 91 25.26 3.16 7.26
CA LEU A 91 24.72 3.37 8.61
C LEU A 91 25.30 2.43 9.66
N PHE A 92 25.59 1.19 9.29
CA PHE A 92 25.97 0.13 10.23
C PHE A 92 27.27 -0.52 9.78
N LYS A 93 28.38 0.14 10.03
CA LYS A 93 29.71 -0.47 9.87
C LYS A 93 29.88 -1.52 10.96
N GLU A 94 29.83 -2.79 10.60
CA GLU A 94 30.06 -3.89 11.54
C GLU A 94 31.54 -4.17 11.70
N GLU A 95 31.97 -4.24 12.96
CA GLU A 95 33.06 -5.13 13.33
C GLU A 95 32.46 -6.54 13.45
N GLU A 96 32.90 -7.46 12.64
CA GLU A 96 32.52 -8.87 12.71
C GLU A 96 33.08 -9.42 14.04
N VAL A 97 32.26 -9.45 15.08
CA VAL A 97 32.59 -10.19 16.27
C VAL A 97 32.35 -11.67 15.94
N PRO A 98 33.40 -12.51 15.91
CA PRO A 98 33.23 -13.93 15.65
C PRO A 98 32.40 -14.54 16.81
N PHE A 99 31.17 -14.89 16.48
CA PHE A 99 30.23 -15.46 17.44
C PHE A 99 30.45 -16.98 17.48
N VAL A 100 31.08 -17.46 18.51
CA VAL A 100 31.23 -18.88 18.81
C VAL A 100 30.16 -19.27 19.81
N MET A 101 29.08 -19.87 19.36
CA MET A 101 28.05 -20.47 20.24
C MET A 101 28.17 -21.98 20.18
N GLU A 102 28.21 -22.61 21.33
CA GLU A 102 27.96 -24.04 21.43
C GLU A 102 26.55 -24.33 20.94
N LEU A 103 26.42 -25.28 20.02
CA LEU A 103 25.13 -25.70 19.50
C LEU A 103 24.33 -26.36 20.64
N PRO A 104 23.19 -25.76 21.07
CA PRO A 104 22.36 -26.40 22.08
C PRO A 104 21.87 -27.76 21.57
N PRO A 105 21.72 -28.78 22.43
CA PRO A 105 21.26 -30.09 22.02
C PRO A 105 19.88 -29.98 21.38
N TYR A 106 19.73 -30.58 20.21
CA TYR A 106 18.47 -30.60 19.49
C TYR A 106 17.43 -31.37 20.29
N ARG A 107 16.37 -30.69 20.73
CA ARG A 107 15.21 -31.29 21.38
C ARG A 107 13.97 -31.10 20.53
N MET A 108 13.22 -32.15 20.31
CA MET A 108 11.92 -32.07 19.64
C MET A 108 10.95 -31.24 20.48
N PRO A 109 10.36 -30.16 19.93
CA PRO A 109 9.40 -29.33 20.66
C PRO A 109 8.10 -30.12 20.91
N THR A 110 7.57 -30.03 22.13
CA THR A 110 6.28 -30.66 22.45
C THR A 110 5.13 -29.84 21.88
N GLY A 111 4.08 -30.51 21.34
CA GLY A 111 2.94 -29.82 20.72
C GLY A 111 2.26 -28.79 21.65
N LYS A 112 2.17 -29.12 22.96
CA LYS A 112 1.64 -28.20 23.97
C LYS A 112 2.47 -26.92 24.10
N SER A 113 3.80 -27.03 24.09
CA SER A 113 4.70 -25.87 24.16
C SER A 113 4.55 -24.98 22.92
N ILE A 114 4.46 -25.59 21.73
CA ILE A 114 4.24 -24.86 20.47
C ILE A 114 2.94 -24.05 20.53
N LEU A 115 1.83 -24.67 20.94
CA LEU A 115 0.53 -24.01 21.02
C LEU A 115 0.54 -22.84 22.02
N ILE A 116 1.14 -23.02 23.20
CA ILE A 116 1.26 -21.97 24.21
C ILE A 116 2.07 -20.79 23.64
N HIS A 117 3.23 -21.04 23.04
CA HIS A 117 4.06 -19.99 22.48
C HIS A 117 3.39 -19.28 21.30
N MET A 118 2.69 -20.01 20.44
CA MET A 118 1.91 -19.42 19.34
C MET A 118 0.82 -18.48 19.91
N TRP A 119 0.07 -18.94 20.92
CA TRP A 119 -0.98 -18.15 21.55
C TRP A 119 -0.44 -16.89 22.23
N GLU A 120 0.64 -17.00 22.96
CA GLU A 120 1.30 -15.86 23.60
C GLU A 120 1.76 -14.82 22.58
N LYS A 121 2.37 -15.26 21.45
CA LYS A 121 2.79 -14.36 20.37
C LYS A 121 1.60 -13.72 19.66
N ALA A 122 0.55 -14.47 19.38
CA ALA A 122 -0.68 -13.94 18.79
C ALA A 122 -1.35 -12.92 19.72
N ARG A 123 -1.46 -13.22 21.02
CA ARG A 123 -2.01 -12.30 22.03
C ARG A 123 -1.19 -11.02 22.15
N GLN A 124 0.14 -11.12 22.18
CA GLN A 124 1.03 -9.95 22.20
C GLN A 124 0.86 -9.09 20.95
N TYR A 125 0.73 -9.71 19.79
CA TYR A 125 0.47 -9.02 18.52
C TYR A 125 -0.86 -8.25 18.55
N LEU A 126 -1.95 -8.93 18.92
CA LEU A 126 -3.28 -8.32 18.98
C LEU A 126 -3.33 -7.17 20.00
N HIS A 127 -2.72 -7.33 21.16
CA HIS A 127 -2.74 -6.31 22.20
C HIS A 127 -1.93 -5.06 21.82
N LYS A 128 -0.77 -5.25 21.16
CA LYS A 128 0.10 -4.14 20.75
C LYS A 128 -0.38 -3.44 19.47
N MET A 129 -0.85 -4.19 18.49
CA MET A 129 -1.18 -3.65 17.16
C MET A 129 -2.66 -3.28 17.02
N GLY A 130 -3.56 -3.96 17.73
CA GLY A 130 -5.00 -3.72 17.63
C GLY A 130 -5.37 -2.27 17.97
N GLY A 131 -4.81 -1.71 19.05
CA GLY A 131 -5.04 -0.32 19.42
C GLY A 131 -4.52 0.68 18.37
N VAL A 132 -3.34 0.44 17.83
CA VAL A 132 -2.73 1.32 16.81
C VAL A 132 -3.55 1.32 15.52
N ILE A 133 -3.97 0.13 15.07
CA ILE A 133 -4.80 -0.02 13.86
C ILE A 133 -6.16 0.65 14.06
N LEU A 134 -6.79 0.45 15.23
CA LEU A 134 -8.09 1.04 15.55
C LEU A 134 -8.02 2.57 15.53
N VAL A 135 -7.06 3.16 16.22
CA VAL A 135 -6.88 4.63 16.25
C VAL A 135 -6.61 5.18 14.84
N ALA A 136 -5.73 4.52 14.07
CA ALA A 136 -5.44 4.92 12.70
C ALA A 136 -6.69 4.84 11.80
N SER A 137 -7.50 3.80 11.95
CA SER A 137 -8.75 3.64 11.18
C SER A 137 -9.78 4.71 11.54
N ILE A 138 -9.91 5.07 12.83
CA ILE A 138 -10.78 6.16 13.25
C ILE A 138 -10.33 7.51 12.67
N ILE A 139 -9.03 7.79 12.69
CA ILE A 139 -8.48 9.04 12.12
C ILE A 139 -8.76 9.11 10.62
N ILE A 140 -8.50 8.03 9.86
CA ILE A 140 -8.75 8.02 8.42
C ILE A 140 -10.24 8.12 8.12
N TRP A 141 -11.08 7.41 8.88
CA TRP A 141 -12.53 7.55 8.75
C TRP A 141 -12.97 8.99 8.99
N PHE A 142 -12.49 9.64 10.05
CA PHE A 142 -12.79 11.05 10.34
C PHE A 142 -12.35 11.97 9.20
N LEU A 143 -11.13 11.82 8.70
CA LEU A 143 -10.61 12.62 7.59
C LEU A 143 -11.39 12.39 6.28
N GLY A 144 -11.88 11.19 6.04
CA GLY A 144 -12.70 10.86 4.86
C GLY A 144 -14.17 11.29 4.98
N TYR A 145 -14.70 11.36 6.23
CA TYR A 145 -16.08 11.70 6.47
C TYR A 145 -16.35 13.20 6.54
N PHE A 146 -15.42 14.00 7.06
CA PHE A 146 -15.57 15.45 7.23
C PHE A 146 -14.79 16.24 6.16
N PRO A 147 -15.30 17.46 5.75
CA PRO A 147 -16.56 18.09 6.11
C PRO A 147 -17.75 17.45 5.40
N ARG A 148 -18.88 17.35 6.11
CA ARG A 148 -20.09 16.70 5.58
C ARG A 148 -20.97 17.61 4.74
N GLN A 149 -20.93 18.91 5.00
CA GLN A 149 -21.73 19.93 4.30
C GLN A 149 -20.88 20.64 3.25
N THR A 150 -21.29 20.49 1.99
CA THR A 150 -20.74 21.21 0.85
C THR A 150 -21.93 21.81 0.09
N GLU A 151 -21.83 23.06 -0.35
CA GLU A 151 -22.92 23.75 -1.09
C GLU A 151 -23.44 22.93 -2.28
N LYS A 152 -22.57 22.21 -2.96
CA LYS A 152 -22.95 21.36 -4.08
C LYS A 152 -23.70 20.10 -3.66
N ARG A 153 -23.53 19.62 -2.45
CA ARG A 153 -24.29 18.48 -1.92
C ARG A 153 -25.77 18.79 -1.85
N ASP A 154 -26.12 20.00 -1.42
CA ASP A 154 -27.52 20.45 -1.33
C ASP A 154 -28.16 20.54 -2.73
N ILE A 155 -27.35 20.82 -3.77
CA ILE A 155 -27.82 20.82 -5.17
C ILE A 155 -28.11 19.39 -5.61
N TYR A 156 -27.22 18.43 -5.34
CA TYR A 156 -27.46 17.02 -5.67
C TYR A 156 -28.64 16.43 -4.90
N ASP A 157 -28.82 16.80 -3.63
CA ASP A 157 -29.95 16.32 -2.83
C ASP A 157 -31.27 16.85 -3.39
N LYS A 158 -31.32 18.09 -3.88
CA LYS A 158 -32.51 18.65 -4.56
C LYS A 158 -32.77 17.93 -5.90
N GLN A 159 -31.75 17.69 -6.71
CA GLN A 159 -31.88 16.97 -7.97
C GLN A 159 -32.36 15.54 -7.79
N ILE A 160 -31.84 14.84 -6.78
CA ILE A 160 -32.29 13.49 -6.43
C ILE A 160 -33.74 13.49 -6.01
N ALA A 161 -34.17 14.45 -5.15
CA ALA A 161 -35.56 14.59 -4.73
C ALA A 161 -36.51 14.92 -5.88
N GLU A 162 -36.10 15.78 -6.84
CA GLU A 162 -36.88 16.10 -8.04
C GLU A 162 -37.08 14.88 -8.94
N ILE A 163 -36.03 14.05 -9.13
CA ILE A 163 -36.11 12.83 -9.93
C ILE A 163 -36.94 11.76 -9.23
N GLU A 164 -36.87 11.65 -7.91
CA GLU A 164 -37.73 10.74 -7.14
C GLU A 164 -39.22 11.08 -7.29
N LEU A 165 -39.54 12.35 -7.43
CA LEU A 165 -40.91 12.85 -7.63
C LEU A 165 -41.37 12.81 -9.09
N SER A 166 -40.49 12.66 -10.05
CA SER A 166 -40.85 12.63 -11.48
C SER A 166 -41.41 11.26 -11.87
N GLU A 167 -42.48 11.29 -12.71
CA GLU A 167 -43.15 10.10 -13.29
C GLU A 167 -42.42 9.51 -14.49
N THR A 168 -41.06 9.55 -14.52
CA THR A 168 -40.24 9.03 -15.61
C THR A 168 -40.15 7.50 -15.57
N ASN A 169 -39.86 6.89 -16.71
CA ASN A 169 -39.71 5.44 -16.90
C ASN A 169 -38.81 4.82 -15.81
N PRO A 170 -39.19 3.74 -15.11
CA PRO A 170 -38.50 3.22 -13.93
C PRO A 170 -37.03 2.81 -14.22
N GLU A 171 -36.69 2.37 -15.42
CA GLU A 171 -35.33 2.00 -15.79
C GLU A 171 -34.41 3.22 -15.89
N THR A 172 -34.84 4.25 -16.66
CA THR A 172 -34.07 5.51 -16.83
C THR A 172 -33.94 6.26 -15.48
N LYS A 173 -34.97 6.19 -14.63
CA LYS A 173 -34.97 6.79 -13.31
C LYS A 173 -33.93 6.13 -12.40
N SER A 174 -33.83 4.80 -12.40
CA SER A 174 -32.87 4.07 -11.58
C SER A 174 -31.42 4.32 -12.01
N GLU A 175 -31.15 4.40 -13.31
CA GLU A 175 -29.83 4.73 -13.86
C GLU A 175 -29.38 6.15 -13.48
N THR A 176 -30.26 7.14 -13.68
CA THR A 176 -29.95 8.55 -13.36
C THR A 176 -29.76 8.77 -11.86
N LEU A 177 -30.54 8.11 -11.00
CA LEU A 177 -30.38 8.15 -9.55
C LEU A 177 -29.02 7.56 -9.11
N THR A 178 -28.65 6.44 -9.69
CA THR A 178 -27.35 5.79 -9.40
C THR A 178 -26.20 6.69 -9.80
N GLU A 179 -26.27 7.31 -10.96
CA GLU A 179 -25.24 8.24 -11.46
C GLU A 179 -25.12 9.49 -10.59
N LEU A 180 -26.24 10.11 -10.18
CA LEU A 180 -26.25 11.27 -9.29
C LEU A 180 -25.72 10.91 -7.88
N GLN A 181 -26.07 9.75 -7.36
CA GLN A 181 -25.53 9.26 -6.09
C GLN A 181 -24.01 9.01 -6.18
N HIS A 182 -23.53 8.51 -7.31
CA HIS A 182 -22.11 8.33 -7.58
C HIS A 182 -21.37 9.67 -7.64
N LEU A 183 -21.88 10.65 -8.39
CA LEU A 183 -21.30 12.00 -8.47
C LEU A 183 -21.27 12.68 -7.11
N LYS A 184 -22.35 12.56 -6.32
CA LYS A 184 -22.42 13.05 -4.93
C LYS A 184 -21.35 12.43 -4.03
N LYS A 185 -21.10 11.12 -4.15
CA LYS A 185 -20.03 10.42 -3.40
C LYS A 185 -18.64 10.90 -3.79
N ILE A 186 -18.37 11.05 -5.11
CA ILE A 186 -17.09 11.55 -5.61
C ILE A 186 -16.82 12.95 -5.09
N GLU A 187 -17.82 13.84 -5.19
CA GLU A 187 -17.69 15.22 -4.71
C GLU A 187 -17.45 15.30 -3.20
N HIS A 188 -18.19 14.50 -2.43
CA HIS A 188 -17.96 14.41 -1.00
C HIS A 188 -16.52 13.99 -0.68
N GLN A 189 -16.01 12.96 -1.36
CA GLN A 189 -14.64 12.50 -1.18
C GLN A 189 -13.61 13.54 -1.62
N GLN A 190 -13.86 14.24 -2.71
CA GLN A 190 -12.97 15.29 -3.22
C GLN A 190 -12.85 16.46 -2.24
N ASN A 191 -13.95 16.83 -1.60
CA ASN A 191 -14.01 17.94 -0.64
C ASN A 191 -13.68 17.53 0.81
N SER A 192 -13.59 16.24 1.11
CA SER A 192 -13.17 15.73 2.41
C SER A 192 -11.74 16.16 2.75
N TYR A 193 -11.37 16.14 4.04
CA TYR A 193 -9.99 16.45 4.43
C TYR A 193 -8.97 15.56 3.74
N ILE A 194 -9.25 14.25 3.60
CA ILE A 194 -8.35 13.33 2.91
C ILE A 194 -8.27 13.64 1.41
N GLY A 195 -9.39 14.06 0.78
CA GLY A 195 -9.42 14.49 -0.61
C GLY A 195 -8.57 15.74 -0.85
N ARG A 196 -8.67 16.75 0.02
CA ARG A 196 -7.84 17.96 -0.03
C ARG A 196 -6.35 17.67 0.15
N ILE A 197 -6.00 16.77 1.08
CA ILE A 197 -4.62 16.31 1.25
C ILE A 197 -4.15 15.57 -0.01
N GLY A 198 -4.99 14.71 -0.59
CA GLY A 198 -4.69 14.01 -1.85
C GLY A 198 -4.42 14.95 -3.01
N GLN A 199 -5.23 16.01 -3.15
CA GLN A 199 -5.02 17.05 -4.17
C GLN A 199 -3.74 17.87 -3.90
N ALA A 200 -3.42 18.15 -2.66
CA ALA A 200 -2.17 18.85 -2.30
C ALA A 200 -0.92 18.00 -2.59
N VAL A 201 -1.03 16.68 -2.48
CA VAL A 201 0.07 15.73 -2.77
C VAL A 201 0.15 15.40 -4.27
N GLN A 202 -0.95 15.55 -5.02
CA GLN A 202 -1.03 15.25 -6.45
C GLN A 202 0.11 15.85 -7.28
N PRO A 203 0.50 17.15 -7.15
CA PRO A 203 1.59 17.70 -7.96
C PRO A 203 2.93 16.98 -7.78
N ILE A 204 3.17 16.35 -6.62
CA ILE A 204 4.37 15.55 -6.37
C ILE A 204 4.28 14.20 -7.09
N LEU A 205 3.07 13.66 -7.22
CA LEU A 205 2.81 12.34 -7.85
C LEU A 205 2.45 12.45 -9.33
N ALA A 206 2.11 13.64 -9.83
CA ALA A 206 1.81 13.89 -11.25
C ALA A 206 2.92 13.43 -12.22
N PRO A 207 4.25 13.60 -11.92
CA PRO A 207 5.32 13.10 -12.78
C PRO A 207 5.36 11.58 -12.95
N LEU A 208 4.64 10.83 -12.11
CA LEU A 208 4.47 9.37 -12.19
C LEU A 208 3.21 8.97 -12.97
N GLY A 209 2.42 9.95 -13.43
CA GLY A 209 1.14 9.74 -14.11
C GLY A 209 -0.05 9.51 -13.16
N PHE A 210 0.10 9.81 -11.86
CA PHE A 210 -0.97 9.57 -10.87
C PHE A 210 -1.91 10.75 -10.76
N ASP A 211 -3.20 10.47 -10.72
CA ASP A 211 -4.27 11.42 -10.49
C ASP A 211 -4.56 11.62 -8.98
N TRP A 212 -5.50 12.52 -8.67
CA TRP A 212 -5.90 12.78 -7.29
C TRP A 212 -6.60 11.58 -6.64
N LYS A 213 -7.37 10.77 -7.40
CA LYS A 213 -8.06 9.57 -6.88
C LYS A 213 -7.03 8.50 -6.46
N MET A 214 -5.98 8.29 -7.26
CA MET A 214 -4.86 7.42 -6.89
C MET A 214 -4.14 7.96 -5.65
N SER A 215 -3.91 9.27 -5.58
CA SER A 215 -3.24 9.92 -4.43
C SER A 215 -4.03 9.71 -3.14
N VAL A 216 -5.36 9.89 -3.15
CA VAL A 216 -6.24 9.62 -2.00
C VAL A 216 -6.18 8.14 -1.62
N SER A 217 -6.23 7.23 -2.59
CA SER A 217 -6.19 5.78 -2.34
C SER A 217 -4.85 5.35 -1.74
N LEU A 218 -3.75 5.95 -2.15
CA LEU A 218 -2.44 5.72 -1.55
C LEU A 218 -2.36 6.23 -0.10
N LEU A 219 -2.97 7.37 0.19
CA LEU A 219 -3.04 7.93 1.56
C LEU A 219 -3.88 7.04 2.48
N THR A 220 -5.05 6.59 2.04
CA THR A 220 -5.86 5.64 2.83
C THR A 220 -5.15 4.31 3.06
N GLY A 221 -4.39 3.85 2.08
CA GLY A 221 -3.55 2.65 2.16
C GLY A 221 -2.40 2.74 3.18
N MET A 222 -2.14 3.90 3.78
CA MET A 222 -1.18 4.03 4.89
C MET A 222 -1.68 3.35 6.17
N ALA A 223 -2.99 3.33 6.42
CA ALA A 223 -3.55 2.58 7.54
C ALA A 223 -3.47 1.08 7.30
N ALA A 224 -4.04 0.62 6.20
CA ALA A 224 -4.06 -0.78 5.79
C ALA A 224 -4.03 -0.85 4.25
N LYS A 225 -3.17 -1.69 3.71
CA LYS A 225 -2.95 -1.77 2.25
C LYS A 225 -4.18 -2.27 1.49
N GLU A 226 -5.00 -3.07 2.12
CA GLU A 226 -6.26 -3.59 1.55
C GLU A 226 -7.25 -2.46 1.23
N VAL A 227 -7.21 -1.37 1.99
CA VAL A 227 -8.11 -0.21 1.82
C VAL A 227 -7.85 0.54 0.50
N VAL A 228 -6.66 0.40 -0.09
CA VAL A 228 -6.34 1.01 -1.39
C VAL A 228 -7.35 0.59 -2.46
N VAL A 229 -7.64 -0.72 -2.57
CA VAL A 229 -8.59 -1.24 -3.57
C VAL A 229 -10.00 -0.77 -3.29
N SER A 230 -10.44 -0.84 -2.03
CA SER A 230 -11.78 -0.38 -1.64
C SER A 230 -11.97 1.12 -1.90
N THR A 231 -10.93 1.94 -1.64
CA THR A 231 -10.99 3.37 -1.92
C THR A 231 -11.00 3.64 -3.42
N LEU A 232 -10.18 2.94 -4.21
CA LEU A 232 -10.24 3.03 -5.67
C LEU A 232 -11.64 2.63 -6.17
N SER A 233 -12.22 1.53 -5.65
CA SER A 233 -13.55 1.10 -6.04
C SER A 233 -14.58 2.21 -5.76
N VAL A 234 -14.63 2.75 -4.56
CA VAL A 234 -15.56 3.83 -4.20
C VAL A 234 -15.40 5.06 -5.09
N LEU A 235 -14.15 5.45 -5.41
CA LEU A 235 -13.85 6.64 -6.21
C LEU A 235 -14.16 6.47 -7.70
N TYR A 236 -14.08 5.25 -8.25
CA TYR A 236 -14.30 4.99 -9.67
C TYR A 236 -15.68 4.40 -9.99
N THR A 237 -16.24 3.54 -9.11
CA THR A 237 -17.54 2.87 -9.35
C THR A 237 -18.64 3.33 -8.40
N GLY A 238 -18.31 4.02 -7.31
CA GLY A 238 -19.25 4.39 -6.25
C GLY A 238 -19.59 3.26 -5.27
N GLU A 239 -19.12 2.03 -5.51
CA GLU A 239 -19.35 0.86 -4.67
C GLU A 239 -18.04 0.26 -4.17
N ALA A 240 -18.03 -0.25 -2.92
CA ALA A 240 -16.79 -0.63 -2.25
C ALA A 240 -16.22 -2.00 -2.65
N ASN A 241 -16.99 -2.89 -3.27
CA ASN A 241 -16.64 -4.32 -3.39
C ASN A 241 -16.78 -4.92 -4.79
N ASP A 242 -17.03 -4.14 -5.83
CA ASP A 242 -17.12 -4.66 -7.19
C ASP A 242 -15.80 -4.54 -7.94
N SER A 243 -14.98 -5.57 -7.84
CA SER A 243 -13.67 -5.63 -8.52
C SER A 243 -13.80 -5.75 -10.04
N GLN A 244 -14.90 -6.31 -10.56
CA GLN A 244 -15.11 -6.45 -12.01
C GLN A 244 -15.51 -5.10 -12.60
N ALA A 245 -16.50 -4.43 -12.03
CA ALA A 245 -16.90 -3.10 -12.42
C ALA A 245 -15.74 -2.10 -12.31
N LEU A 246 -14.92 -2.20 -11.24
CA LEU A 246 -13.72 -1.39 -11.08
C LEU A 246 -12.72 -1.62 -12.23
N SER A 247 -12.43 -2.88 -12.58
CA SER A 247 -11.51 -3.23 -13.66
C SER A 247 -11.95 -2.66 -15.01
N GLU A 248 -13.25 -2.69 -15.32
CA GLU A 248 -13.81 -2.13 -16.54
C GLU A 248 -13.78 -0.60 -16.54
N ARG A 249 -14.16 0.03 -15.44
CA ARG A 249 -14.10 1.49 -15.29
C ARG A 249 -12.68 2.03 -15.39
N LEU A 250 -11.69 1.39 -14.79
CA LEU A 250 -10.29 1.80 -14.90
C LEU A 250 -9.78 1.80 -16.34
N LYS A 251 -10.27 0.90 -17.20
CA LYS A 251 -9.91 0.86 -18.64
C LYS A 251 -10.57 1.97 -19.46
N GLN A 252 -11.70 2.50 -19.00
CA GLN A 252 -12.53 3.44 -19.76
C GLN A 252 -12.40 4.88 -19.27
N ASP A 253 -11.91 5.08 -18.03
CA ASP A 253 -11.86 6.41 -17.42
C ASP A 253 -10.91 7.34 -18.19
N ARG A 254 -11.45 8.54 -18.53
CA ARG A 254 -10.73 9.56 -19.30
C ARG A 254 -10.66 10.85 -18.49
N ASN A 255 -9.54 11.54 -18.62
CA ASN A 255 -9.39 12.88 -18.04
C ASN A 255 -10.18 13.92 -18.85
N ALA A 256 -10.21 15.17 -18.38
CA ALA A 256 -10.88 16.28 -19.05
C ALA A 256 -10.36 16.54 -20.48
N GLU A 257 -9.18 16.06 -20.81
CA GLU A 257 -8.53 16.16 -22.13
C GLU A 257 -8.84 14.96 -23.03
N GLY A 258 -9.68 14.01 -22.57
CA GLY A 258 -10.08 12.81 -23.33
C GLY A 258 -9.03 11.69 -23.33
N GLN A 259 -7.91 11.84 -22.63
CA GLN A 259 -6.87 10.81 -22.51
C GLN A 259 -7.24 9.78 -21.43
N LEU A 260 -6.83 8.52 -21.62
CA LEU A 260 -7.02 7.47 -20.63
C LEU A 260 -6.26 7.81 -19.34
N VAL A 261 -6.98 7.83 -18.22
CA VAL A 261 -6.39 8.05 -16.89
C VAL A 261 -5.49 6.88 -16.48
N PHE A 262 -5.90 5.65 -16.82
CA PHE A 262 -5.10 4.47 -16.61
C PHE A 262 -4.57 3.90 -17.92
N THR A 263 -3.28 3.81 -18.04
CA THR A 263 -2.59 3.05 -19.10
C THR A 263 -1.87 1.86 -18.46
N PRO A 264 -1.49 0.82 -19.23
CA PRO A 264 -0.69 -0.28 -18.69
C PRO A 264 0.60 0.19 -18.01
N LEU A 265 1.21 1.28 -18.51
CA LEU A 265 2.41 1.88 -17.93
C LEU A 265 2.13 2.53 -16.58
N ILE A 266 1.02 3.27 -16.45
CA ILE A 266 0.59 3.86 -15.19
C ILE A 266 0.24 2.77 -14.17
N ALA A 267 -0.45 1.70 -14.60
CA ALA A 267 -0.75 0.56 -13.75
C ALA A 267 0.52 -0.11 -13.22
N LEU A 268 1.54 -0.31 -14.07
CA LEU A 268 2.83 -0.86 -13.65
C LEU A 268 3.56 0.07 -12.68
N SER A 269 3.58 1.38 -12.96
CA SER A 269 4.16 2.40 -12.08
C SER A 269 3.48 2.41 -10.71
N LEU A 270 2.14 2.32 -10.69
CA LEU A 270 1.36 2.29 -9.45
C LEU A 270 1.63 1.00 -8.64
N MET A 271 1.72 -0.17 -9.29
CA MET A 271 2.07 -1.42 -8.62
C MET A 271 3.46 -1.37 -7.98
N LEU A 272 4.45 -0.81 -8.67
CA LEU A 272 5.81 -0.62 -8.14
C LEU A 272 5.82 0.41 -7.00
N PHE A 273 5.05 1.48 -7.13
CA PHE A 273 4.90 2.45 -6.05
C PHE A 273 4.29 1.80 -4.80
N VAL A 274 3.20 1.04 -4.95
CA VAL A 274 2.54 0.30 -3.85
C VAL A 274 3.46 -0.75 -3.23
N LEU A 275 4.35 -1.35 -4.03
CA LEU A 275 5.36 -2.30 -3.54
C LEU A 275 6.32 -1.65 -2.54
N ILE A 276 6.75 -0.42 -2.79
CA ILE A 276 7.90 0.17 -2.09
C ILE A 276 7.46 1.22 -1.06
N TYR A 277 6.42 2.01 -1.38
CA TYR A 277 6.03 3.19 -0.60
C TYR A 277 5.67 2.84 0.85
N PHE A 278 5.41 3.85 1.61
CA PHE A 278 5.05 3.88 3.03
C PHE A 278 4.55 2.53 3.56
N PRO A 279 5.22 1.90 4.52
CA PRO A 279 4.71 0.70 5.18
C PRO A 279 3.46 1.05 6.00
N CYS A 280 2.57 0.08 6.27
CA CYS A 280 1.39 0.36 7.10
C CYS A 280 1.78 0.87 8.50
N ILE A 281 0.90 1.67 9.10
CA ILE A 281 1.14 2.29 10.42
C ILE A 281 1.52 1.25 11.48
N ALA A 282 0.92 0.05 11.43
CA ALA A 282 1.27 -1.06 12.31
C ALA A 282 2.74 -1.50 12.17
N THR A 283 3.27 -1.53 10.93
CA THR A 283 4.68 -1.85 10.66
C THR A 283 5.61 -0.78 11.24
N ILE A 284 5.27 0.49 11.08
CA ILE A 284 6.04 1.62 11.63
C ILE A 284 6.05 1.56 13.15
N SER A 285 4.90 1.34 13.77
CA SER A 285 4.78 1.18 15.22
C SER A 285 5.64 0.02 15.74
N ALA A 286 5.66 -1.10 15.01
CA ALA A 286 6.52 -2.24 15.35
C ALA A 286 8.01 -1.86 15.25
N ILE A 287 8.44 -1.17 14.19
CA ILE A 287 9.83 -0.71 14.04
C ILE A 287 10.22 0.24 15.16
N VAL A 288 9.40 1.25 15.48
CA VAL A 288 9.66 2.21 16.56
C VAL A 288 9.82 1.50 17.89
N HIS A 289 8.94 0.52 18.17
CA HIS A 289 8.99 -0.23 19.41
C HIS A 289 10.22 -1.13 19.51
N GLU A 290 10.57 -1.84 18.43
CA GLU A 290 11.73 -2.75 18.43
C GLU A 290 13.08 -2.02 18.35
N ALA A 291 13.13 -0.89 17.67
CA ALA A 291 14.32 -0.06 17.57
C ALA A 291 14.53 0.83 18.81
N GLY A 292 13.50 1.01 19.65
CA GLY A 292 13.52 1.87 20.83
C GLY A 292 13.61 3.38 20.52
N SER A 293 13.35 3.80 19.26
CA SER A 293 13.40 5.22 18.86
C SER A 293 12.47 5.52 17.69
N TRP A 294 11.69 6.58 17.83
CA TRP A 294 10.79 7.07 16.80
C TRP A 294 11.52 7.61 15.54
N LYS A 295 12.80 7.98 15.68
CA LYS A 295 13.65 8.43 14.56
C LYS A 295 13.75 7.35 13.45
N TRP A 296 13.81 6.09 13.83
CA TRP A 296 13.86 4.98 12.88
C TRP A 296 12.55 4.79 12.12
N GLY A 297 11.41 5.05 12.76
CA GLY A 297 10.12 5.06 12.10
C GLY A 297 10.04 6.13 11.01
N ILE A 298 10.44 7.39 11.32
CA ILE A 298 10.51 8.47 10.34
C ILE A 298 11.51 8.15 9.23
N PHE A 299 12.68 7.64 9.57
CA PHE A 299 13.67 7.25 8.57
C PHE A 299 13.10 6.24 7.56
N VAL A 300 12.36 5.23 8.04
CA VAL A 300 11.71 4.24 7.16
C VAL A 300 10.69 4.90 6.24
N ILE A 301 9.86 5.78 6.75
CA ILE A 301 8.87 6.51 5.95
C ILE A 301 9.56 7.29 4.83
N VAL A 302 10.55 8.09 5.19
CA VAL A 302 11.23 8.98 4.24
C VAL A 302 11.95 8.17 3.15
N TYR A 303 12.74 7.15 3.52
CA TYR A 303 13.50 6.42 2.52
C TYR A 303 12.60 5.55 1.64
N THR A 304 11.55 4.93 2.17
CA THR A 304 10.64 4.10 1.34
C THR A 304 9.83 4.95 0.38
N CYS A 305 9.32 6.12 0.82
CA CYS A 305 8.62 7.05 -0.07
C CYS A 305 9.54 7.61 -1.15
N ALA A 306 10.76 8.02 -0.80
CA ALA A 306 11.74 8.51 -1.76
C ALA A 306 12.13 7.42 -2.77
N LEU A 307 12.39 6.20 -2.30
CA LEU A 307 12.72 5.07 -3.16
C LEU A 307 11.56 4.70 -4.09
N ALA A 308 10.33 4.68 -3.58
CA ALA A 308 9.13 4.43 -4.36
C ALA A 308 8.97 5.46 -5.48
N TRP A 309 9.15 6.74 -5.14
CA TRP A 309 9.05 7.84 -6.10
C TRP A 309 10.12 7.70 -7.19
N ILE A 310 11.39 7.47 -6.83
CA ILE A 310 12.50 7.34 -7.79
C ILE A 310 12.27 6.14 -8.73
N VAL A 311 11.94 4.97 -8.19
CA VAL A 311 11.75 3.75 -9.00
C VAL A 311 10.55 3.91 -9.94
N SER A 312 9.42 4.40 -9.44
CA SER A 312 8.22 4.61 -10.26
C SER A 312 8.44 5.70 -11.33
N PHE A 313 9.16 6.77 -10.98
CA PHE A 313 9.52 7.83 -11.92
C PHE A 313 10.39 7.29 -13.06
N ILE A 314 11.44 6.54 -12.75
CA ILE A 314 12.30 5.92 -13.76
C ILE A 314 11.49 5.03 -14.69
N VAL A 315 10.64 4.15 -14.15
CA VAL A 315 9.83 3.22 -14.94
C VAL A 315 8.83 3.96 -15.82
N PHE A 316 8.14 4.98 -15.28
CA PHE A 316 7.16 5.75 -16.02
C PHE A 316 7.82 6.58 -17.14
N GLN A 317 8.91 7.29 -16.86
CA GLN A 317 9.57 8.13 -17.85
C GLN A 317 10.25 7.31 -18.93
N THR A 318 10.96 6.23 -18.57
CA THR A 318 11.58 5.34 -19.57
C THR A 318 10.56 4.63 -20.43
N GLY A 319 9.47 4.16 -19.82
CA GLY A 319 8.36 3.53 -20.54
C GLY A 319 7.65 4.50 -21.49
N SER A 320 7.41 5.74 -21.06
CA SER A 320 6.82 6.80 -21.89
C SER A 320 7.71 7.16 -23.09
N LEU A 321 9.01 7.29 -22.87
CA LEU A 321 9.97 7.54 -23.95
C LEU A 321 10.00 6.39 -24.97
N LEU A 322 10.01 5.14 -24.50
CA LEU A 322 9.97 3.98 -25.39
C LEU A 322 8.69 3.93 -26.22
N ILE A 323 7.52 4.15 -25.60
CA ILE A 323 6.24 4.17 -26.32
C ILE A 323 6.21 5.27 -27.39
N ASN A 324 6.76 6.44 -27.09
CA ASN A 324 6.83 7.55 -28.05
C ASN A 324 7.81 7.25 -29.20
N LEU A 325 8.93 6.57 -28.94
CA LEU A 325 9.89 6.15 -29.98
C LEU A 325 9.32 5.09 -30.93
N PHE A 326 8.42 4.20 -30.44
CA PHE A 326 7.79 3.16 -31.25
C PHE A 326 6.50 3.62 -31.95
N LYS A 327 5.95 4.78 -31.61
CA LYS A 327 4.76 5.36 -32.25
C LYS A 327 5.09 6.39 -33.33
N GLY A 328 6.32 6.90 -33.39
CA GLY A 328 6.82 7.75 -34.47
C GLY A 328 7.57 6.92 -35.50
#